data_fbcc2a0e95fdb74b76cbbf836a5641b5
#
_entry.id   fbcc2a0e95fdb74b76cbbf836a5641b5
#
_cell.length_a   1.000
_cell.length_b   1.000
_cell.length_c   1.000
_cell.angle_alpha   90.00
_cell.angle_beta   90.00
_cell.angle_gamma   90.00
#
_symmetry.space_group_name_H-M   'P 1'
#
loop_
_entity.id
_entity.type
_entity.pdbx_description
1 polymer ?
#
loop_
_entity_poly.entity_id
_entity_poly.type
_entity_poly.pdbx_seq_one_letter_code
_entity_poly.pdbx_strand_id
1 'polypeptide(L)'
;MKAQPNAVWNASASVRSTYTQDGGVLLDVEKGMCYSLNAVASKLWNHLEQNQAGVTFDDLVNVIRNNFEVTDGELETDIAAHLEKLERMGLVKRSARPA
;
A
#
# COMPACT_ATOMS: atom_id res chain seq x y z
N MET A 1 3.14 17.01 -3.40
CA MET A 1 4.17 17.07 -2.35
C MET A 1 4.70 15.68 -2.07
N LYS A 2 5.99 15.56 -1.96
CA LYS A 2 6.61 14.26 -1.72
C LYS A 2 6.41 13.80 -0.30
N ALA A 3 6.27 12.50 -0.12
CA ALA A 3 6.31 11.91 1.20
C ALA A 3 7.68 12.15 1.82
N GLN A 4 7.73 12.16 3.14
CA GLN A 4 9.01 12.34 3.85
C GLN A 4 9.96 11.20 3.49
N PRO A 5 11.23 11.50 3.21
CA PRO A 5 12.17 10.46 2.75
C PRO A 5 12.35 9.31 3.75
N ASN A 6 12.20 9.58 5.04
CA ASN A 6 12.37 8.56 6.06
C ASN A 6 11.05 7.98 6.57
N ALA A 7 9.94 8.29 5.91
CA ALA A 7 8.65 7.72 6.29
C ALA A 7 8.52 6.30 5.75
N VAL A 8 7.93 5.43 6.53
CA VAL A 8 7.62 4.07 6.11
C VAL A 8 6.17 3.77 6.42
N TRP A 9 5.59 2.86 5.63
CA TRP A 9 4.22 2.40 5.81
C TRP A 9 4.22 0.94 6.19
N ASN A 10 3.31 0.58 7.08
CA ASN A 10 3.13 -0.79 7.55
C ASN A 10 1.67 -1.18 7.41
N ALA A 11 1.42 -2.39 6.93
CA ALA A 11 0.07 -2.94 6.89
C ALA A 11 -0.38 -3.24 8.32
N SER A 12 -1.67 -3.00 8.60
CA SER A 12 -2.23 -3.32 9.90
C SER A 12 -2.23 -4.83 10.15
N ALA A 13 -1.87 -5.24 11.36
CA ALA A 13 -1.85 -6.64 11.74
C ALA A 13 -3.25 -7.26 11.81
N SER A 14 -4.29 -6.45 11.94
CA SER A 14 -5.66 -6.93 12.00
C SER A 14 -6.31 -7.13 10.64
N VAL A 15 -5.58 -6.90 9.55
CA VAL A 15 -6.10 -7.03 8.20
C VAL A 15 -5.61 -8.35 7.59
N ARG A 16 -6.55 -9.10 7.02
CA ARG A 16 -6.25 -10.31 6.26
C ARG A 16 -6.49 -10.03 4.78
N SER A 17 -5.74 -10.71 3.93
CA SER A 17 -5.84 -10.48 2.50
C SER A 17 -6.02 -11.79 1.75
N THR A 18 -6.73 -11.70 0.63
CA THR A 18 -6.86 -12.78 -0.32
C THR A 18 -6.67 -12.18 -1.71
N TYR A 19 -5.89 -12.85 -2.54
CA TYR A 19 -5.57 -12.33 -3.87
C TYR A 19 -6.25 -13.17 -4.94
N THR A 20 -6.72 -12.48 -5.97
CA THR A 20 -7.29 -13.10 -7.15
C THR A 20 -6.38 -12.77 -8.33
N GLN A 21 -6.71 -13.30 -9.50
CA GLN A 21 -5.96 -13.02 -10.72
C GLN A 21 -5.93 -11.54 -11.06
N ASP A 22 -7.02 -10.83 -10.80
CA ASP A 22 -7.18 -9.44 -11.21
C ASP A 22 -7.17 -8.44 -10.07
N GLY A 23 -6.96 -8.88 -8.85
CA GLY A 23 -6.99 -7.97 -7.72
C GLY A 23 -6.96 -8.70 -6.40
N GLY A 24 -7.75 -8.24 -5.44
CA GLY A 24 -7.81 -8.87 -4.14
C GLY A 24 -8.88 -8.30 -3.25
N VAL A 25 -8.95 -8.86 -2.06
CA VAL A 25 -9.90 -8.42 -1.02
C VAL A 25 -9.14 -8.32 0.29
N LEU A 26 -9.40 -7.25 1.01
CA LEU A 26 -8.90 -7.09 2.38
C LEU A 26 -10.06 -7.27 3.34
N LEU A 27 -9.81 -7.99 4.43
CA LEU A 27 -10.76 -8.11 5.52
C LEU A 27 -10.14 -7.50 6.77
N ASP A 28 -10.74 -6.42 7.25
CA ASP A 28 -10.36 -5.84 8.54
C ASP A 28 -11.12 -6.61 9.61
N VAL A 29 -10.42 -7.50 10.30
CA VAL A 29 -11.03 -8.42 11.26
C VAL A 29 -11.64 -7.67 12.44
N GLU A 30 -10.97 -6.62 12.89
CA GLU A 30 -11.45 -5.83 14.03
C GLU A 30 -12.74 -5.09 13.73
N LYS A 31 -12.85 -4.53 12.52
CA LYS A 31 -14.02 -3.75 12.12
C LYS A 31 -15.08 -4.58 11.42
N GLY A 32 -14.74 -5.81 11.00
CA GLY A 32 -15.65 -6.65 10.24
C GLY A 32 -15.97 -6.09 8.87
N MET A 33 -15.04 -5.39 8.24
CA MET A 33 -15.25 -4.74 6.95
C MET A 33 -14.37 -5.34 5.87
N CYS A 34 -14.91 -5.46 4.67
CA CYS A 34 -14.18 -5.95 3.50
C CYS A 34 -13.97 -4.83 2.50
N TYR A 35 -12.83 -4.87 1.83
CA TYR A 35 -12.48 -3.88 0.80
C TYR A 35 -11.93 -4.60 -0.42
N SER A 36 -12.41 -4.17 -1.59
CA SER A 36 -11.90 -4.73 -2.86
C SER A 36 -10.69 -3.96 -3.33
N LEU A 37 -9.73 -4.67 -3.89
CA LEU A 37 -8.52 -4.08 -4.46
C LEU A 37 -8.43 -4.39 -5.94
N ASN A 38 -8.07 -3.40 -6.74
CA ASN A 38 -7.72 -3.66 -8.13
C ASN A 38 -6.30 -4.24 -8.22
N ALA A 39 -5.82 -4.53 -9.42
CA ALA A 39 -4.52 -5.18 -9.60
C ALA A 39 -3.38 -4.36 -9.02
N VAL A 40 -3.39 -3.05 -9.23
CA VAL A 40 -2.32 -2.18 -8.72
C VAL A 40 -2.35 -2.14 -7.19
N ALA A 41 -3.52 -1.91 -6.61
CA ALA A 41 -3.67 -1.85 -5.16
C ALA A 41 -3.30 -3.18 -4.50
N SER A 42 -3.62 -4.30 -5.14
CA SER A 42 -3.24 -5.62 -4.64
C SER A 42 -1.74 -5.81 -4.59
N LYS A 43 -1.05 -5.32 -5.61
CA LYS A 43 0.41 -5.42 -5.65
C LYS A 43 1.05 -4.57 -4.56
N LEU A 44 0.53 -3.37 -4.35
CA LEU A 44 1.00 -2.50 -3.26
C LEU A 44 0.78 -3.15 -1.91
N TRP A 45 -0.42 -3.69 -1.69
CA TRP A 45 -0.74 -4.32 -0.41
C TRP A 45 0.13 -5.55 -0.15
N ASN A 46 0.32 -6.39 -1.16
CA ASN A 46 1.17 -7.56 -1.03
C ASN A 46 2.58 -7.18 -0.60
N HIS A 47 3.12 -6.12 -1.19
CA HIS A 47 4.45 -5.65 -0.83
C HIS A 47 4.50 -5.15 0.61
N LEU A 48 3.49 -4.40 1.03
CA LEU A 48 3.37 -3.94 2.42
C LEU A 48 3.29 -5.11 3.39
N GLU A 49 2.50 -6.10 3.04
CA GLU A 49 2.26 -7.26 3.90
C GLU A 49 3.52 -8.11 4.08
N GLN A 50 4.32 -8.24 3.04
CA GLN A 50 5.52 -9.04 3.08
C GLN A 50 6.73 -8.33 3.70
N ASN A 51 6.62 -7.03 3.94
CA ASN A 51 7.71 -6.21 4.47
C ASN A 51 7.26 -5.52 5.74
N GLN A 52 7.08 -6.30 6.79
CA GLN A 52 6.50 -5.79 8.04
C GLN A 52 7.42 -4.81 8.80
N ALA A 53 8.68 -4.75 8.44
CA ALA A 53 9.59 -3.75 9.00
C ALA A 53 9.30 -2.35 8.48
N GLY A 54 8.49 -2.24 7.44
CA GLY A 54 8.10 -0.98 6.85
C GLY A 54 8.57 -0.85 5.41
N VAL A 55 7.79 -0.12 4.62
CA VAL A 55 8.05 0.07 3.20
C VAL A 55 8.08 1.56 2.92
N THR A 56 9.10 2.02 2.21
CA THR A 56 9.19 3.42 1.82
C THR A 56 8.30 3.72 0.62
N PHE A 57 8.01 5.00 0.42
CA PHE A 57 7.26 5.44 -0.75
C PHE A 57 7.96 5.04 -2.05
N ASP A 58 9.28 5.22 -2.11
CA ASP A 58 10.05 4.87 -3.30
C ASP A 58 9.98 3.38 -3.61
N ASP A 59 10.00 2.53 -2.59
CA ASP A 59 9.84 1.10 -2.78
C ASP A 59 8.49 0.77 -3.43
N LEU A 60 7.44 1.42 -2.98
CA LEU A 60 6.11 1.20 -3.53
C LEU A 60 6.01 1.66 -4.99
N VAL A 61 6.60 2.80 -5.29
CA VAL A 61 6.65 3.30 -6.67
C VAL A 61 7.39 2.31 -7.56
N ASN A 62 8.53 1.80 -7.10
CA ASN A 62 9.33 0.85 -7.86
C ASN A 62 8.61 -0.47 -8.09
N VAL A 63 7.87 -0.95 -7.10
CA VAL A 63 7.09 -2.18 -7.24
C VAL A 63 6.09 -2.04 -8.39
N ILE A 64 5.42 -0.91 -8.47
CA ILE A 64 4.43 -0.71 -9.52
C ILE A 64 5.11 -0.56 -10.88
N ARG A 65 6.20 0.20 -10.95
CA ARG A 65 6.93 0.37 -12.22
C ARG A 65 7.48 -0.94 -12.74
N ASN A 66 7.90 -1.83 -11.85
CA ASN A 66 8.46 -3.11 -12.25
C ASN A 66 7.41 -4.14 -12.67
N ASN A 67 6.16 -3.95 -12.29
CA ASN A 67 5.10 -4.92 -12.51
C ASN A 67 4.03 -4.46 -13.50
N PHE A 68 4.01 -3.19 -13.86
CA PHE A 68 3.00 -2.62 -14.76
C PHE A 68 3.66 -1.64 -15.71
N GLU A 69 3.09 -1.52 -16.91
CA GLU A 69 3.50 -0.47 -17.81
C GLU A 69 2.91 0.85 -17.36
N VAL A 70 3.76 1.79 -16.98
CA VAL A 70 3.34 3.10 -16.52
C VAL A 70 4.03 4.14 -17.40
N THR A 71 3.24 4.90 -18.13
CA THR A 71 3.77 5.85 -19.10
C THR A 71 3.54 7.30 -18.72
N ASP A 72 2.69 7.59 -17.75
CA ASP A 72 2.44 8.97 -17.34
C ASP A 72 3.25 9.34 -16.10
N GLY A 73 3.28 10.63 -15.79
CA GLY A 73 4.01 11.14 -14.66
C GLY A 73 3.19 11.23 -13.38
N GLU A 74 2.01 10.62 -13.36
CA GLU A 74 1.11 10.74 -12.22
C GLU A 74 1.17 9.55 -11.25
N LEU A 75 2.04 8.59 -11.52
CA LEU A 75 2.13 7.40 -10.67
C LEU A 75 2.39 7.74 -9.21
N GLU A 76 3.35 8.61 -8.96
CA GLU A 76 3.68 8.98 -7.58
C GLU A 76 2.51 9.66 -6.88
N THR A 77 1.80 10.53 -7.59
CA THR A 77 0.63 11.20 -7.05
C THR A 77 -0.48 10.20 -6.72
N ASP A 78 -0.70 9.25 -7.62
CA ASP A 78 -1.74 8.24 -7.43
C ASP A 78 -1.42 7.32 -6.25
N ILE A 79 -0.17 6.92 -6.11
CA ILE A 79 0.25 6.07 -5.00
C ILE A 79 0.13 6.83 -3.68
N ALA A 80 0.55 8.09 -3.67
CA ALA A 80 0.43 8.92 -2.47
C ALA A 80 -1.03 9.07 -2.02
N ALA A 81 -1.93 9.30 -2.97
CA ALA A 81 -3.36 9.42 -2.68
C ALA A 81 -3.93 8.11 -2.16
N HIS A 82 -3.51 6.99 -2.72
CA HIS A 82 -3.96 5.67 -2.28
C HIS A 82 -3.49 5.37 -0.85
N LEU A 83 -2.23 5.66 -0.54
CA LEU A 83 -1.70 5.47 0.80
C LEU A 83 -2.43 6.33 1.82
N GLU A 84 -2.72 7.58 1.46
CA GLU A 84 -3.46 8.46 2.34
C GLU A 84 -4.85 7.91 2.64
N LYS A 85 -5.51 7.38 1.63
CA LYS A 85 -6.81 6.74 1.79
C LYS A 85 -6.73 5.54 2.71
N LEU A 86 -5.75 4.66 2.50
CA LEU A 86 -5.55 3.48 3.35
C LEU A 86 -5.26 3.89 4.80
N GLU A 87 -4.50 4.96 4.98
CA GLU A 87 -4.19 5.48 6.29
C GLU A 87 -5.45 5.97 7.01
N ARG A 88 -6.30 6.72 6.30
CA ARG A 88 -7.56 7.19 6.87
C ARG A 88 -8.50 6.06 7.23
N MET A 89 -8.45 4.96 6.49
CA MET A 89 -9.27 3.78 6.75
C MET A 89 -8.70 2.91 7.87
N GLY A 90 -7.51 3.23 8.37
CA GLY A 90 -6.88 2.45 9.42
C GLY A 90 -6.27 1.14 8.94
N LEU A 91 -6.09 0.99 7.63
CA LEU A 91 -5.54 -0.24 7.06
C LEU A 91 -4.02 -0.24 7.02
N VAL A 92 -3.42 0.94 6.96
CA VAL A 92 -1.95 1.07 7.06
C VAL A 92 -1.61 2.15 8.08
N LYS A 93 -0.40 2.08 8.59
CA LYS A 93 0.12 3.05 9.53
C LYS A 93 1.43 3.61 8.97
N ARG A 94 1.56 4.92 9.05
CA ARG A 94 2.79 5.60 8.65
C ARG A 94 3.62 5.91 9.89
N SER A 95 4.92 5.64 9.81
CA SER A 95 5.84 5.96 10.89
C SER A 95 7.16 6.43 10.31
N ALA A 96 7.98 7.06 11.16
CA ALA A 96 9.30 7.47 10.76
C ALA A 96 10.27 6.31 10.93
N ARG A 97 11.12 6.10 9.92
CA ARG A 97 12.17 5.09 10.03
C ARG A 97 13.25 5.60 10.98
N PRO A 98 13.72 4.78 11.92
CA PRO A 98 14.84 5.18 12.77
C PRO A 98 16.07 5.51 11.92
N ALA A 99 16.74 6.56 12.30
CA ALA A 99 17.94 7.02 11.60
C ALA A 99 19.09 6.03 11.79
#